data_2f268813ea02152c1c43e60644a1f5e8
#
_entry.id   2f268813ea02152c1c43e60644a1f5e8
#
_cell.length_a   1.000
_cell.length_b   1.000
_cell.length_c   1.000
_cell.angle_alpha   90.00
_cell.angle_beta   90.00
_cell.angle_gamma   90.00
#
_symmetry.space_group_name_H-M   'P 1'
#
loop_
_entity.id
_entity.type
_entity.pdbx_description
1 polymer ?
#
loop_
_entity_poly.entity_id
_entity_poly.type
_entity_poly.pdbx_seq_one_letter_code
_entity_poly.pdbx_strand_id
1 'polypeptide(L)'
;MESDVVILGAGPAGTAAAAHLGTLGVRRVTLVDRHDFPRDKTCGSGISPKGIEVLKELGVWADVEPHAYRITGLRLVTPGGRESWQSGGDKAQAVVCHRRVLDHVLLKRALSRGVTFVPHFDATETIEEGGRVRGIRARDGREVRARYVLVAGGSHCRVGLPEMRPRRVIQAIMGWWDDVPFRPHHVEMVFDRMIEPYYGWLFPESDRRVNIGITYEDGPEKKKNARELFAQFLDKHYGERLRGATQVGGFKGHPVVWSYRIDKLTAPGRVVIGEAGLMTHPATAEGIYQGMRSGMLGAEAVADVLSGRRSEAEAMASYEKKCKRTFQLSFLAGGVFRRLVRTDALDWMVRFTDAPLVQSATAKLMAQM
;
A
#
# COMPACT_ATOMS: atom_id res chain seq x y z
N MET A 1 -29.30 -4.38 6.76
CA MET A 1 -28.74 -5.50 5.96
C MET A 1 -27.99 -6.41 6.89
N GLU A 2 -28.10 -7.73 6.70
CA GLU A 2 -27.40 -8.74 7.51
C GLU A 2 -26.41 -9.55 6.69
N SER A 3 -25.24 -9.81 7.25
CA SER A 3 -24.12 -10.52 6.62
C SER A 3 -23.42 -11.45 7.62
N ASP A 4 -22.64 -12.41 7.13
CA ASP A 4 -21.68 -13.11 8.00
C ASP A 4 -20.45 -12.25 8.23
N VAL A 5 -20.00 -11.53 7.17
CA VAL A 5 -18.86 -10.64 7.21
C VAL A 5 -19.19 -9.33 6.51
N VAL A 6 -18.90 -8.22 7.15
CA VAL A 6 -18.84 -6.91 6.47
C VAL A 6 -17.40 -6.41 6.42
N ILE A 7 -17.01 -5.88 5.27
CA ILE A 7 -15.67 -5.34 5.03
C ILE A 7 -15.81 -3.83 4.76
N LEU A 8 -15.16 -3.01 5.56
CA LEU A 8 -15.12 -1.56 5.43
C LEU A 8 -13.93 -1.14 4.58
N GLY A 9 -14.18 -0.68 3.36
CA GLY A 9 -13.19 -0.17 2.40
C GLY A 9 -12.87 -1.17 1.29
N ALA A 10 -13.13 -0.78 0.04
CA ALA A 10 -12.90 -1.57 -1.16
C ALA A 10 -11.56 -1.22 -1.87
N GLY A 11 -10.53 -0.85 -1.11
CA GLY A 11 -9.14 -0.81 -1.57
C GLY A 11 -8.54 -2.21 -1.67
N PRO A 12 -7.24 -2.34 -2.04
CA PRO A 12 -6.58 -3.63 -2.25
C PRO A 12 -6.72 -4.60 -1.06
N ALA A 13 -6.68 -4.11 0.17
CA ALA A 13 -6.83 -4.95 1.36
C ALA A 13 -8.24 -5.54 1.48
N GLY A 14 -9.27 -4.70 1.35
CA GLY A 14 -10.66 -5.14 1.50
C GLY A 14 -11.13 -6.00 0.34
N THR A 15 -10.77 -5.65 -0.90
CA THR A 15 -11.16 -6.46 -2.07
C THR A 15 -10.44 -7.81 -2.11
N ALA A 16 -9.16 -7.86 -1.71
CA ALA A 16 -8.44 -9.13 -1.58
C ALA A 16 -9.06 -10.02 -0.49
N ALA A 17 -9.42 -9.44 0.67
CA ALA A 17 -10.12 -10.16 1.73
C ALA A 17 -11.49 -10.67 1.25
N ALA A 18 -12.26 -9.84 0.57
CA ALA A 18 -13.58 -10.18 0.03
C ALA A 18 -13.51 -11.33 -0.98
N ALA A 19 -12.62 -11.22 -1.96
CA ALA A 19 -12.40 -12.25 -2.97
C ALA A 19 -11.95 -13.57 -2.34
N HIS A 20 -11.08 -13.51 -1.35
CA HIS A 20 -10.56 -14.70 -0.66
C HIS A 20 -11.62 -15.36 0.22
N LEU A 21 -12.44 -14.60 0.94
CA LEU A 21 -13.61 -15.13 1.67
C LEU A 21 -14.56 -15.90 0.78
N GLY A 22 -14.88 -15.34 -0.40
CA GLY A 22 -15.72 -16.02 -1.39
C GLY A 22 -15.07 -17.30 -1.93
N THR A 23 -13.75 -17.32 -2.11
CA THR A 23 -13.00 -18.54 -2.48
C THR A 23 -13.04 -19.59 -1.38
N LEU A 24 -13.04 -19.17 -0.10
CA LEU A 24 -13.16 -20.06 1.07
C LEU A 24 -14.61 -20.51 1.36
N GLY A 25 -15.58 -20.12 0.52
CA GLY A 25 -16.98 -20.54 0.62
C GLY A 25 -17.83 -19.75 1.61
N VAL A 26 -17.35 -18.60 2.11
CA VAL A 26 -18.16 -17.68 2.93
C VAL A 26 -19.14 -16.95 2.01
N ARG A 27 -20.45 -17.13 2.21
CA ARG A 27 -21.47 -16.71 1.24
C ARG A 27 -22.02 -15.31 1.46
N ARG A 28 -22.27 -14.91 2.71
CA ARG A 28 -22.89 -13.61 3.04
C ARG A 28 -21.82 -12.59 3.39
N VAL A 29 -21.05 -12.16 2.36
CA VAL A 29 -20.01 -11.12 2.49
C VAL A 29 -20.49 -9.84 1.87
N THR A 30 -20.51 -8.76 2.65
CA THR A 30 -20.80 -7.40 2.17
C THR A 30 -19.51 -6.56 2.23
N LEU A 31 -19.15 -5.99 1.10
CA LEU A 31 -18.04 -5.04 0.97
C LEU A 31 -18.63 -3.64 0.79
N VAL A 32 -18.22 -2.68 1.62
CA VAL A 32 -18.71 -1.31 1.52
C VAL A 32 -17.57 -0.33 1.24
N ASP A 33 -17.84 0.72 0.48
CA ASP A 33 -16.91 1.85 0.28
C ASP A 33 -17.70 3.16 0.15
N ARG A 34 -17.08 4.26 0.53
CA ARG A 34 -17.68 5.60 0.37
C ARG A 34 -17.72 6.07 -1.09
N HIS A 35 -16.96 5.41 -1.96
CA HIS A 35 -16.90 5.69 -3.40
C HIS A 35 -17.50 4.56 -4.22
N ASP A 36 -17.91 4.89 -5.43
CA ASP A 36 -18.16 3.93 -6.49
C ASP A 36 -16.86 3.61 -7.25
N PHE A 37 -16.88 2.59 -8.12
CA PHE A 37 -15.74 2.10 -8.89
C PHE A 37 -16.06 2.02 -10.38
N PRO A 38 -15.08 2.31 -11.26
CA PRO A 38 -13.67 2.58 -11.00
C PRO A 38 -13.42 4.00 -10.47
N ARG A 39 -12.56 4.15 -9.46
CA ARG A 39 -12.20 5.42 -8.83
C ARG A 39 -10.71 5.69 -8.86
N ASP A 40 -10.34 6.97 -8.82
CA ASP A 40 -8.97 7.37 -8.61
C ASP A 40 -8.57 7.28 -7.13
N LYS A 41 -7.30 6.96 -6.90
CA LYS A 41 -6.68 6.97 -5.57
C LYS A 41 -5.24 7.46 -5.71
N THR A 42 -4.92 8.53 -5.00
CA THR A 42 -3.55 9.07 -4.95
C THR A 42 -2.57 8.00 -4.49
N CYS A 43 -1.62 7.64 -5.36
CA CYS A 43 -0.62 6.59 -5.14
C CYS A 43 0.45 6.67 -6.23
N GLY A 44 1.69 6.30 -5.95
CA GLY A 44 2.73 6.07 -6.98
C GLY A 44 2.47 4.84 -7.84
N SER A 45 1.48 4.00 -7.46
CA SER A 45 0.98 2.86 -8.25
C SER A 45 2.00 1.73 -8.50
N GLY A 46 3.16 1.76 -7.83
CA GLY A 46 4.15 0.68 -7.90
C GLY A 46 3.66 -0.59 -7.19
N ILE A 47 3.87 -1.73 -7.82
CA ILE A 47 3.53 -3.06 -7.31
C ILE A 47 4.80 -3.90 -7.32
N SER A 48 5.24 -4.30 -6.13
CA SER A 48 6.43 -5.13 -5.94
C SER A 48 6.25 -6.56 -6.47
N PRO A 49 7.34 -7.34 -6.62
CA PRO A 49 7.26 -8.76 -6.98
C PRO A 49 6.32 -9.56 -6.07
N LYS A 50 6.35 -9.30 -4.77
CA LYS A 50 5.44 -9.94 -3.80
C LYS A 50 3.97 -9.54 -4.02
N GLY A 51 3.73 -8.30 -4.43
CA GLY A 51 2.41 -7.84 -4.83
C GLY A 51 1.89 -8.58 -6.07
N ILE A 52 2.75 -8.80 -7.07
CA ILE A 52 2.43 -9.58 -8.27
C ILE A 52 2.10 -11.04 -7.92
N GLU A 53 2.86 -11.65 -7.00
CA GLU A 53 2.57 -13.02 -6.52
C GLU A 53 1.18 -13.11 -5.89
N VAL A 54 0.78 -12.13 -5.08
CA VAL A 54 -0.56 -12.09 -4.48
C VAL A 54 -1.63 -11.91 -5.54
N LEU A 55 -1.41 -11.08 -6.58
CA LEU A 55 -2.35 -10.94 -7.69
C LEU A 55 -2.53 -12.25 -8.49
N LYS A 56 -1.45 -13.02 -8.66
CA LYS A 56 -1.50 -14.37 -9.25
C LYS A 56 -2.30 -15.34 -8.37
N GLU A 57 -2.05 -15.33 -7.06
CA GLU A 57 -2.76 -16.16 -6.08
C GLU A 57 -4.27 -15.84 -6.04
N LEU A 58 -4.64 -14.57 -6.17
CA LEU A 58 -6.04 -14.14 -6.30
C LEU A 58 -6.65 -14.47 -7.66
N GLY A 59 -5.83 -14.87 -8.64
CA GLY A 59 -6.26 -15.20 -10.00
C GLY A 59 -6.69 -13.97 -10.81
N VAL A 60 -6.05 -12.82 -10.59
CA VAL A 60 -6.37 -11.54 -11.28
C VAL A 60 -5.19 -11.00 -12.08
N TRP A 61 -4.04 -11.66 -12.06
CA TRP A 61 -2.84 -11.14 -12.73
C TRP A 61 -3.05 -10.95 -14.23
N ALA A 62 -3.70 -11.90 -14.91
CA ALA A 62 -3.99 -11.81 -16.33
C ALA A 62 -4.87 -10.60 -16.71
N ASP A 63 -5.72 -10.13 -15.79
CA ASP A 63 -6.55 -8.93 -15.98
C ASP A 63 -5.80 -7.63 -15.65
N VAL A 64 -4.74 -7.69 -14.84
CA VAL A 64 -3.93 -6.53 -14.43
C VAL A 64 -2.75 -6.30 -15.38
N GLU A 65 -2.06 -7.38 -15.78
CA GLU A 65 -0.81 -7.31 -16.55
C GLU A 65 -0.91 -6.48 -17.85
N PRO A 66 -1.97 -6.58 -18.67
CA PRO A 66 -2.09 -5.78 -19.91
C PRO A 66 -2.17 -4.27 -19.69
N HIS A 67 -2.50 -3.84 -18.47
CA HIS A 67 -2.66 -2.45 -18.09
C HIS A 67 -1.52 -1.94 -17.19
N ALA A 68 -0.51 -2.76 -16.96
CA ALA A 68 0.60 -2.47 -16.07
C ALA A 68 1.88 -2.18 -16.87
N TYR A 69 2.57 -1.09 -16.52
CA TYR A 69 3.87 -0.78 -17.12
C TYR A 69 4.95 -1.65 -16.46
N ARG A 70 5.66 -2.45 -17.26
CA ARG A 70 6.69 -3.37 -16.77
C ARG A 70 7.93 -2.61 -16.34
N ILE A 71 8.50 -2.97 -15.19
CA ILE A 71 9.73 -2.42 -14.64
C ILE A 71 10.77 -3.53 -14.58
N THR A 72 11.91 -3.30 -15.22
CA THR A 72 13.05 -4.20 -15.26
C THR A 72 14.30 -3.62 -14.60
N GLY A 73 14.27 -2.33 -14.23
CA GLY A 73 15.42 -1.69 -13.64
C GLY A 73 15.09 -0.51 -12.72
N LEU A 74 16.12 -0.05 -12.06
CA LEU A 74 16.08 1.04 -11.10
C LEU A 74 17.25 2.00 -11.31
N ARG A 75 16.98 3.30 -11.26
CA ARG A 75 17.97 4.34 -10.99
C ARG A 75 17.87 4.73 -9.51
N LEU A 76 18.95 4.62 -8.79
CA LEU A 76 19.09 5.09 -7.42
C LEU A 76 19.98 6.33 -7.39
N VAL A 77 19.53 7.41 -6.75
CA VAL A 77 20.33 8.60 -6.46
C VAL A 77 20.45 8.72 -4.94
N THR A 78 21.67 8.84 -4.45
CA THR A 78 21.95 8.97 -3.01
C THR A 78 21.89 10.42 -2.54
N PRO A 79 21.82 10.69 -1.21
CA PRO A 79 21.82 12.06 -0.69
C PRO A 79 23.05 12.90 -1.09
N GLY A 80 24.19 12.25 -1.34
CA GLY A 80 25.41 12.89 -1.85
C GLY A 80 25.47 13.04 -3.38
N GLY A 81 24.37 12.70 -4.09
CA GLY A 81 24.27 12.84 -5.54
C GLY A 81 24.94 11.73 -6.35
N ARG A 82 25.34 10.61 -5.72
CA ARG A 82 25.86 9.46 -6.46
C ARG A 82 24.71 8.69 -7.10
N GLU A 83 24.96 8.21 -8.32
CA GLU A 83 23.98 7.44 -9.08
C GLU A 83 24.40 5.97 -9.22
N SER A 84 23.41 5.10 -9.19
CA SER A 84 23.57 3.69 -9.53
C SER A 84 22.41 3.25 -10.41
N TRP A 85 22.72 2.59 -11.50
CA TRP A 85 21.74 2.00 -12.40
C TRP A 85 21.79 0.46 -12.26
N GLN A 86 20.66 -0.12 -11.93
CA GLN A 86 20.51 -1.54 -11.77
C GLN A 86 19.51 -2.06 -12.79
N SER A 87 19.85 -3.16 -13.47
CA SER A 87 18.95 -3.82 -14.41
C SER A 87 18.75 -5.28 -13.98
N GLY A 88 17.51 -5.73 -13.95
CA GLY A 88 17.14 -7.11 -13.70
C GLY A 88 17.11 -7.98 -14.96
N GLY A 89 17.68 -7.48 -16.09
CA GLY A 89 17.59 -8.11 -17.40
C GLY A 89 16.16 -8.02 -17.97
N ASP A 90 15.75 -9.02 -18.75
CA ASP A 90 14.44 -9.00 -19.43
C ASP A 90 13.26 -9.39 -18.54
N LYS A 91 13.52 -9.80 -17.31
CA LYS A 91 12.44 -10.17 -16.37
C LYS A 91 11.87 -8.94 -15.67
N ALA A 92 10.56 -8.79 -15.72
CA ALA A 92 9.91 -7.77 -14.92
C ALA A 92 10.14 -8.03 -13.42
N GLN A 93 10.70 -7.04 -12.74
CA GLN A 93 10.94 -7.08 -11.30
C GLN A 93 9.76 -6.49 -10.52
N ALA A 94 9.04 -5.55 -11.14
CA ALA A 94 7.88 -4.86 -10.59
C ALA A 94 7.00 -4.37 -11.73
N VAL A 95 5.87 -3.76 -11.41
CA VAL A 95 5.05 -3.05 -12.39
C VAL A 95 4.51 -1.75 -11.78
N VAL A 96 4.15 -0.81 -12.64
CA VAL A 96 3.34 0.35 -12.27
C VAL A 96 1.96 0.16 -12.87
N CYS A 97 0.93 0.08 -12.03
CA CYS A 97 -0.46 -0.09 -12.48
C CYS A 97 -1.36 0.92 -11.78
N HIS A 98 -2.00 1.76 -12.59
CA HIS A 98 -2.86 2.81 -12.06
C HIS A 98 -3.97 2.25 -11.16
N ARG A 99 -4.19 2.86 -9.99
CA ARG A 99 -5.12 2.38 -8.96
C ARG A 99 -6.57 2.28 -9.45
N ARG A 100 -6.95 3.10 -10.43
CA ARG A 100 -8.26 3.03 -11.08
C ARG A 100 -8.49 1.66 -11.74
N VAL A 101 -7.45 1.07 -12.32
CA VAL A 101 -7.48 -0.26 -12.93
C VAL A 101 -7.36 -1.35 -11.87
N LEU A 102 -6.28 -1.31 -11.08
CA LEU A 102 -6.00 -2.34 -10.08
C LEU A 102 -7.16 -2.56 -9.11
N ASP A 103 -7.67 -1.48 -8.51
CA ASP A 103 -8.74 -1.58 -7.52
C ASP A 103 -10.04 -2.09 -8.16
N HIS A 104 -10.32 -1.70 -9.41
CA HIS A 104 -11.50 -2.17 -10.13
C HIS A 104 -11.42 -3.65 -10.52
N VAL A 105 -10.26 -4.13 -10.97
CA VAL A 105 -10.04 -5.56 -11.27
C VAL A 105 -10.21 -6.41 -10.00
N LEU A 106 -9.64 -5.97 -8.88
CA LEU A 106 -9.79 -6.64 -7.59
C LEU A 106 -11.26 -6.65 -7.13
N LEU A 107 -12.00 -5.55 -7.31
CA LEU A 107 -13.42 -5.50 -7.00
C LEU A 107 -14.21 -6.48 -7.88
N LYS A 108 -13.98 -6.49 -9.19
CA LYS A 108 -14.63 -7.46 -10.10
C LYS A 108 -14.40 -8.91 -9.65
N ARG A 109 -13.19 -9.21 -9.19
CA ARG A 109 -12.88 -10.54 -8.66
C ARG A 109 -13.69 -10.86 -7.41
N ALA A 110 -13.84 -9.90 -6.47
CA ALA A 110 -14.70 -10.11 -5.30
C ALA A 110 -16.16 -10.36 -5.69
N LEU A 111 -16.70 -9.56 -6.61
CA LEU A 111 -18.07 -9.72 -7.12
C LEU A 111 -18.28 -11.09 -7.78
N SER A 112 -17.33 -11.56 -8.60
CA SER A 112 -17.38 -12.89 -9.24
C SER A 112 -17.36 -14.04 -8.24
N ARG A 113 -17.03 -13.78 -6.98
CA ARG A 113 -17.07 -14.73 -5.86
C ARG A 113 -18.33 -14.62 -4.99
N GLY A 114 -19.33 -13.87 -5.46
CA GLY A 114 -20.62 -13.73 -4.77
C GLY A 114 -20.64 -12.69 -3.64
N VAL A 115 -19.64 -11.80 -3.59
CA VAL A 115 -19.61 -10.68 -2.64
C VAL A 115 -20.60 -9.60 -3.08
N THR A 116 -21.38 -9.07 -2.14
CA THR A 116 -22.24 -7.92 -2.37
C THR A 116 -21.44 -6.63 -2.14
N PHE A 117 -21.39 -5.74 -3.14
CA PHE A 117 -20.77 -4.43 -3.00
C PHE A 117 -21.82 -3.35 -2.76
N VAL A 118 -21.56 -2.48 -1.78
CA VAL A 118 -22.41 -1.33 -1.45
C VAL A 118 -21.56 -0.06 -1.55
N PRO A 119 -21.63 0.64 -2.68
CA PRO A 119 -20.97 1.95 -2.84
C PRO A 119 -21.67 3.04 -2.04
N HIS A 120 -21.03 4.20 -1.95
CA HIS A 120 -21.54 5.39 -1.24
C HIS A 120 -21.94 5.09 0.20
N PHE A 121 -21.19 4.22 0.89
CA PHE A 121 -21.38 3.90 2.29
C PHE A 121 -20.26 4.54 3.12
N ASP A 122 -20.49 5.76 3.60
CA ASP A 122 -19.55 6.51 4.46
C ASP A 122 -19.71 6.06 5.92
N ALA A 123 -19.05 4.95 6.27
CA ALA A 123 -19.10 4.41 7.64
C ALA A 123 -18.50 5.39 8.64
N THR A 124 -19.22 5.66 9.73
CA THR A 124 -18.82 6.61 10.79
C THR A 124 -18.55 5.91 12.13
N GLU A 125 -19.15 4.75 12.37
CA GLU A 125 -18.99 4.02 13.63
C GLU A 125 -19.17 2.52 13.48
N THR A 126 -18.71 1.76 14.49
CA THR A 126 -19.04 0.36 14.69
C THR A 126 -20.33 0.23 15.51
N ILE A 127 -21.13 -0.80 15.23
CA ILE A 127 -22.24 -1.23 16.07
C ILE A 127 -21.68 -2.22 17.07
N GLU A 128 -21.81 -1.94 18.36
CA GLU A 128 -21.27 -2.80 19.43
C GLU A 128 -22.39 -3.27 20.35
N GLU A 129 -22.36 -4.56 20.70
CA GLU A 129 -23.29 -5.22 21.61
C GLU A 129 -22.52 -6.20 22.51
N GLY A 130 -22.68 -6.06 23.81
CA GLY A 130 -22.02 -6.92 24.79
C GLY A 130 -20.49 -6.95 24.68
N GLY A 131 -19.86 -5.81 24.35
CA GLY A 131 -18.40 -5.72 24.16
C GLY A 131 -17.88 -6.34 22.85
N ARG A 132 -18.78 -6.66 21.92
CA ARG A 132 -18.48 -7.26 20.64
C ARG A 132 -18.93 -6.37 19.48
N VAL A 133 -18.08 -6.21 18.46
CA VAL A 133 -18.46 -5.52 17.22
C VAL A 133 -19.44 -6.42 16.43
N ARG A 134 -20.59 -5.85 16.06
CA ARG A 134 -21.73 -6.51 15.40
C ARG A 134 -22.10 -5.88 14.06
N GLY A 135 -21.33 -4.93 13.58
CA GLY A 135 -21.62 -4.25 12.31
C GLY A 135 -21.02 -2.86 12.22
N ILE A 136 -21.44 -2.13 11.22
CA ILE A 136 -21.05 -0.75 10.96
C ILE A 136 -22.28 0.09 10.59
N ARG A 137 -22.21 1.39 10.93
CA ARG A 137 -23.24 2.37 10.57
C ARG A 137 -22.63 3.48 9.71
N ALA A 138 -23.33 3.84 8.65
CA ALA A 138 -22.99 4.95 7.79
C ALA A 138 -23.54 6.28 8.31
N ARG A 139 -22.98 7.38 7.80
CA ARG A 139 -23.40 8.75 8.11
C ARG A 139 -24.88 9.03 7.83
N ASP A 140 -25.44 8.37 6.83
CA ASP A 140 -26.85 8.49 6.41
C ASP A 140 -27.80 7.56 7.19
N GLY A 141 -27.31 6.87 8.21
CA GLY A 141 -28.07 5.97 9.07
C GLY A 141 -28.20 4.55 8.56
N ARG A 142 -27.74 4.22 7.34
CA ARG A 142 -27.73 2.83 6.86
C ARG A 142 -26.82 1.98 7.74
N GLU A 143 -27.26 0.74 7.99
CA GLU A 143 -26.52 -0.24 8.80
C GLU A 143 -26.26 -1.53 8.02
N VAL A 144 -25.08 -2.10 8.26
CA VAL A 144 -24.78 -3.49 7.91
C VAL A 144 -24.39 -4.21 9.18
N ARG A 145 -25.26 -5.14 9.64
CA ARG A 145 -24.97 -6.02 10.76
C ARG A 145 -24.23 -7.25 10.29
N ALA A 146 -23.26 -7.70 11.06
CA ALA A 146 -22.46 -8.86 10.70
C ALA A 146 -21.89 -9.58 11.94
N ARG A 147 -21.53 -10.84 11.77
CA ARG A 147 -20.80 -11.61 12.79
C ARG A 147 -19.37 -11.11 12.95
N TYR A 148 -18.77 -10.65 11.83
CA TYR A 148 -17.41 -10.09 11.79
C TYR A 148 -17.34 -8.83 10.93
N VAL A 149 -16.54 -7.88 11.39
CA VAL A 149 -16.20 -6.64 10.68
C VAL A 149 -14.70 -6.66 10.35
N LEU A 150 -14.36 -6.63 9.07
CA LEU A 150 -12.98 -6.41 8.59
C LEU A 150 -12.79 -4.93 8.30
N VAL A 151 -11.86 -4.28 9.00
CA VAL A 151 -11.59 -2.86 8.86
C VAL A 151 -10.42 -2.66 7.89
N ALA A 152 -10.73 -2.21 6.66
CA ALA A 152 -9.79 -1.97 5.56
C ALA A 152 -9.83 -0.51 5.06
N GLY A 153 -10.22 0.44 5.89
CA GLY A 153 -10.51 1.82 5.48
C GLY A 153 -9.28 2.70 5.18
N GLY A 154 -8.05 2.15 5.21
CA GLY A 154 -6.81 2.86 4.86
C GLY A 154 -6.37 3.91 5.88
N SER A 155 -5.51 4.86 5.44
CA SER A 155 -4.88 5.89 6.30
C SER A 155 -5.86 6.81 7.02
N HIS A 156 -6.96 7.13 6.39
CA HIS A 156 -7.98 8.03 6.96
C HIS A 156 -9.01 7.33 7.84
N CYS A 157 -8.96 6.01 7.94
CA CYS A 157 -9.91 5.25 8.76
C CYS A 157 -9.81 5.67 10.24
N ARG A 158 -10.97 5.89 10.85
CA ARG A 158 -11.12 6.13 12.28
C ARG A 158 -12.13 5.15 12.90
N VAL A 159 -12.88 4.45 12.07
CA VAL A 159 -13.97 3.56 12.46
C VAL A 159 -13.40 2.20 12.82
N GLY A 160 -13.82 1.66 13.96
CA GLY A 160 -13.48 0.31 14.38
C GLY A 160 -11.99 0.08 14.60
N LEU A 161 -11.20 1.11 14.87
CA LEU A 161 -9.80 0.94 15.21
C LEU A 161 -9.65 0.70 16.71
N PRO A 162 -8.79 -0.26 17.12
CA PRO A 162 -8.41 -0.39 18.53
C PRO A 162 -7.68 0.87 18.98
N GLU A 163 -7.54 1.05 20.30
CA GLU A 163 -6.54 1.98 20.84
C GLU A 163 -5.15 1.52 20.37
N MET A 164 -4.74 2.05 19.25
CA MET A 164 -3.45 1.75 18.66
C MET A 164 -2.41 2.74 19.16
N ARG A 165 -1.16 2.30 19.16
CA ARG A 165 0.00 3.18 19.40
C ARG A 165 -0.04 4.42 18.52
N PRO A 166 0.65 5.52 18.90
CA PRO A 166 0.71 6.72 18.08
C PRO A 166 1.06 6.36 16.63
N ARG A 167 0.20 6.76 15.73
CA ARG A 167 0.40 6.56 14.29
C ARG A 167 1.56 7.43 13.84
N ARG A 168 2.54 6.83 13.18
CA ARG A 168 3.53 7.58 12.44
C ARG A 168 2.96 7.87 11.06
N VAL A 169 3.27 9.05 10.55
CA VAL A 169 2.72 9.52 9.27
C VAL A 169 3.86 9.90 8.34
N ILE A 170 3.86 9.31 7.16
CA ILE A 170 4.63 9.78 6.02
C ILE A 170 3.69 10.66 5.21
N GLN A 171 4.11 11.87 4.89
CA GLN A 171 3.42 12.71 3.93
C GLN A 171 3.90 12.36 2.53
N ALA A 172 2.99 12.32 1.56
CA ALA A 172 3.33 12.17 0.15
C ALA A 172 2.67 13.28 -0.67
N ILE A 173 3.40 13.78 -1.66
CA ILE A 173 2.88 14.68 -2.69
C ILE A 173 3.44 14.26 -4.03
N MET A 174 2.61 14.33 -5.08
CA MET A 174 2.97 13.86 -6.41
C MET A 174 2.23 14.61 -7.51
N GLY A 175 2.73 14.50 -8.73
CA GLY A 175 2.11 14.99 -9.96
C GLY A 175 2.37 14.03 -11.12
N TRP A 176 1.75 14.33 -12.25
CA TRP A 176 1.87 13.55 -13.48
C TRP A 176 2.32 14.45 -14.62
N TRP A 177 3.16 13.91 -15.47
CA TRP A 177 3.65 14.60 -16.65
C TRP A 177 3.71 13.67 -17.85
N ASP A 178 3.39 14.22 -19.02
CA ASP A 178 3.64 13.59 -20.31
C ASP A 178 4.95 14.13 -20.90
N ASP A 179 5.60 13.27 -21.68
CA ASP A 179 6.79 13.58 -22.46
C ASP A 179 8.03 14.00 -21.63
N VAL A 180 8.13 13.54 -20.40
CA VAL A 180 9.38 13.64 -19.62
C VAL A 180 10.38 12.63 -20.16
N PRO A 181 11.60 13.01 -20.51
CA PRO A 181 12.63 12.03 -20.87
C PRO A 181 12.97 11.11 -19.70
N PHE A 182 12.85 9.80 -19.88
CA PHE A 182 13.23 8.78 -18.89
C PHE A 182 13.75 7.53 -19.59
N ARG A 183 14.46 6.67 -18.86
CA ARG A 183 14.88 5.37 -19.37
C ARG A 183 13.70 4.39 -19.33
N PRO A 184 13.26 3.84 -20.46
CA PRO A 184 12.14 2.90 -20.49
C PRO A 184 12.32 1.73 -19.51
N HIS A 185 11.25 1.28 -18.91
CA HIS A 185 11.22 0.16 -17.95
C HIS A 185 12.05 0.35 -16.68
N HIS A 186 12.46 1.58 -16.36
CA HIS A 186 13.19 1.88 -15.13
C HIS A 186 12.38 2.84 -14.26
N VAL A 187 12.32 2.53 -12.99
CA VAL A 187 11.89 3.49 -11.96
C VAL A 187 13.10 4.27 -11.46
N GLU A 188 12.86 5.45 -10.93
CA GLU A 188 13.88 6.23 -10.26
C GLU A 188 13.52 6.42 -8.79
N MET A 189 14.48 6.24 -7.90
CA MET A 189 14.39 6.55 -6.49
C MET A 189 15.51 7.52 -6.12
N VAL A 190 15.12 8.69 -5.66
CA VAL A 190 16.04 9.80 -5.37
C VAL A 190 15.97 10.09 -3.86
N PHE A 191 17.05 9.79 -3.16
CA PHE A 191 17.24 10.18 -1.77
C PHE A 191 17.90 11.55 -1.71
N ASP A 192 17.31 12.47 -0.96
CA ASP A 192 17.81 13.82 -0.81
C ASP A 192 17.66 14.29 0.65
N ARG A 193 18.61 15.08 1.13
CA ARG A 193 18.58 15.63 2.50
C ARG A 193 17.32 16.44 2.81
N MET A 194 16.70 17.08 1.80
CA MET A 194 15.47 17.86 1.99
C MET A 194 14.25 17.03 2.37
N ILE A 195 14.23 15.74 1.99
CA ILE A 195 13.10 14.80 2.21
C ILE A 195 13.48 13.60 3.09
N GLU A 196 14.70 13.57 3.64
CA GLU A 196 15.14 12.46 4.50
C GLU A 196 14.17 12.20 5.65
N PRO A 197 13.97 10.97 6.07
CA PRO A 197 14.67 9.74 5.68
C PRO A 197 13.98 8.97 4.55
N TYR A 198 13.27 9.65 3.68
CA TYR A 198 12.51 9.05 2.59
C TYR A 198 13.11 9.40 1.23
N TYR A 199 12.36 9.18 0.17
CA TYR A 199 12.79 9.33 -1.20
C TYR A 199 11.73 10.04 -2.05
N GLY A 200 12.19 10.64 -3.14
CA GLY A 200 11.37 10.99 -4.27
C GLY A 200 11.45 9.90 -5.34
N TRP A 201 10.46 9.85 -6.19
CA TRP A 201 10.39 8.85 -7.25
C TRP A 201 10.00 9.44 -8.60
N LEU A 202 10.40 8.74 -9.67
CA LEU A 202 9.80 8.82 -10.98
C LEU A 202 9.37 7.41 -11.37
N PHE A 203 8.07 7.19 -11.51
CA PHE A 203 7.47 5.91 -11.90
C PHE A 203 6.75 6.06 -13.24
N PRO A 204 7.22 5.39 -14.30
CA PRO A 204 6.54 5.41 -15.59
C PRO A 204 5.20 4.67 -15.52
N GLU A 205 4.13 5.30 -16.00
CA GLU A 205 2.81 4.67 -16.16
C GLU A 205 2.56 4.22 -17.61
N SER A 206 3.30 4.79 -18.55
CA SER A 206 3.35 4.43 -19.97
C SER A 206 4.65 4.93 -20.58
N ASP A 207 4.88 4.71 -21.87
CA ASP A 207 6.04 5.25 -22.59
C ASP A 207 6.06 6.78 -22.70
N ARG A 208 4.94 7.44 -22.38
CA ARG A 208 4.81 8.90 -22.42
C ARG A 208 4.56 9.51 -21.06
N ARG A 209 3.88 8.79 -20.15
CA ARG A 209 3.44 9.34 -18.86
C ARG A 209 4.26 8.82 -17.69
N VAL A 210 4.68 9.75 -16.86
CA VAL A 210 5.33 9.46 -15.60
C VAL A 210 4.59 10.08 -14.42
N ASN A 211 4.62 9.39 -13.28
CA ASN A 211 4.28 9.93 -11.97
C ASN A 211 5.57 10.29 -11.24
N ILE A 212 5.71 11.54 -10.82
CA ILE A 212 6.82 12.01 -9.99
C ILE A 212 6.25 12.45 -8.65
N GLY A 213 6.91 12.08 -7.56
CA GLY A 213 6.49 12.47 -6.24
C GLY A 213 7.60 12.38 -5.21
N ILE A 214 7.29 12.85 -4.01
CA ILE A 214 8.15 12.74 -2.84
C ILE A 214 7.36 12.19 -1.65
N THR A 215 8.08 11.50 -0.78
CA THR A 215 7.66 11.22 0.60
C THR A 215 8.54 11.99 1.57
N TYR A 216 7.96 12.47 2.67
CA TYR A 216 8.68 13.22 3.71
C TYR A 216 7.97 13.10 5.05
N GLU A 217 8.64 13.50 6.12
CA GLU A 217 8.04 13.66 7.46
C GLU A 217 7.99 15.14 7.83
N ASP A 218 6.90 15.53 8.50
CA ASP A 218 6.85 16.81 9.18
C ASP A 218 7.79 16.81 10.38
N GLY A 219 8.43 17.95 10.65
CA GLY A 219 9.19 18.14 11.88
C GLY A 219 8.28 18.20 13.11
N PRO A 220 8.81 17.95 14.32
CA PRO A 220 8.02 17.93 15.55
C PRO A 220 7.37 19.29 15.85
N GLU A 221 8.01 20.39 15.47
CA GLU A 221 7.58 21.75 15.80
C GLU A 221 7.01 22.52 14.59
N LYS A 222 7.32 22.10 13.37
CA LYS A 222 6.92 22.82 12.15
C LYS A 222 6.53 21.86 11.03
N LYS A 223 5.33 22.08 10.51
CA LYS A 223 4.89 21.41 9.28
C LYS A 223 5.62 22.00 8.07
N LYS A 224 6.09 21.14 7.19
CA LYS A 224 6.68 21.55 5.91
C LYS A 224 5.57 22.00 4.95
N ASN A 225 5.86 23.03 4.15
CA ASN A 225 5.00 23.35 3.02
C ASN A 225 5.22 22.30 1.91
N ALA A 226 4.29 21.37 1.77
CA ALA A 226 4.40 20.27 0.84
C ALA A 226 4.62 20.71 -0.61
N ARG A 227 3.92 21.75 -1.06
CA ARG A 227 4.02 22.24 -2.45
C ARG A 227 5.35 22.89 -2.72
N GLU A 228 5.84 23.70 -1.80
CA GLU A 228 7.13 24.38 -1.90
C GLU A 228 8.28 23.35 -1.89
N LEU A 229 8.25 22.42 -0.93
CA LEU A 229 9.22 21.32 -0.85
C LEU A 229 9.25 20.50 -2.14
N PHE A 230 8.08 20.18 -2.69
CA PHE A 230 7.99 19.41 -3.92
C PHE A 230 8.47 20.22 -5.14
N ALA A 231 8.16 21.52 -5.22
CA ALA A 231 8.66 22.38 -6.28
C ALA A 231 10.20 22.47 -6.27
N GLN A 232 10.80 22.64 -5.09
CA GLN A 232 12.27 22.65 -4.95
C GLN A 232 12.88 21.31 -5.35
N PHE A 233 12.23 20.18 -4.98
CA PHE A 233 12.69 18.86 -5.38
C PHE A 233 12.61 18.64 -6.89
N LEU A 234 11.51 19.06 -7.52
CA LEU A 234 11.33 18.97 -8.96
C LEU A 234 12.38 19.80 -9.72
N ASP A 235 12.60 21.05 -9.30
CA ASP A 235 13.60 21.92 -9.90
C ASP A 235 15.00 21.30 -9.82
N LYS A 236 15.39 20.83 -8.64
CA LYS A 236 16.71 20.24 -8.40
C LYS A 236 17.00 18.98 -9.19
N HIS A 237 16.03 18.05 -9.28
CA HIS A 237 16.28 16.70 -9.82
C HIS A 237 15.71 16.47 -11.21
N TYR A 238 14.72 17.24 -11.61
CA TYR A 238 13.98 17.06 -12.86
C TYR A 238 13.80 18.34 -13.68
N GLY A 239 14.27 19.50 -13.22
CA GLY A 239 14.01 20.80 -13.82
C GLY A 239 14.34 20.86 -15.31
N GLU A 240 15.49 20.31 -15.75
CA GLU A 240 15.84 20.22 -17.16
C GLU A 240 14.87 19.34 -17.97
N ARG A 241 14.53 18.18 -17.41
CA ARG A 241 13.67 17.18 -18.08
C ARG A 241 12.22 17.66 -18.15
N LEU A 242 11.79 18.53 -17.23
CA LEU A 242 10.43 19.06 -17.18
C LEU A 242 10.21 20.28 -18.09
N ARG A 243 11.26 20.91 -18.62
CA ARG A 243 11.12 22.11 -19.50
C ARG A 243 10.31 21.86 -20.77
N GLY A 244 10.38 20.64 -21.32
CA GLY A 244 9.62 20.23 -22.52
C GLY A 244 8.41 19.35 -22.22
N ALA A 245 8.14 19.06 -20.96
CA ALA A 245 7.08 18.14 -20.54
C ALA A 245 5.77 18.88 -20.26
N THR A 246 4.65 18.17 -20.39
CA THR A 246 3.31 18.70 -20.11
C THR A 246 2.80 18.15 -18.80
N GLN A 247 2.52 19.02 -17.82
CA GLN A 247 1.91 18.60 -16.55
C GLN A 247 0.45 18.22 -16.78
N VAL A 248 0.06 17.07 -16.23
CA VAL A 248 -1.29 16.52 -16.33
C VAL A 248 -2.01 16.63 -14.99
N GLY A 249 -2.98 17.52 -14.95
CA GLY A 249 -3.74 17.81 -13.73
C GLY A 249 -2.93 18.56 -12.67
N GLY A 250 -3.42 18.58 -11.45
CA GLY A 250 -2.78 19.24 -10.31
C GLY A 250 -2.02 18.26 -9.41
N PHE A 251 -1.22 18.78 -8.50
CA PHE A 251 -0.57 17.99 -7.46
C PHE A 251 -1.59 17.36 -6.51
N LYS A 252 -1.36 16.10 -6.15
CA LYS A 252 -2.18 15.38 -5.17
C LYS A 252 -1.31 14.91 -4.00
N GLY A 253 -1.82 15.08 -2.79
CA GLY A 253 -1.16 14.61 -1.57
C GLY A 253 -1.94 13.51 -0.87
N HIS A 254 -1.24 12.68 -0.10
CA HIS A 254 -1.86 11.64 0.72
C HIS A 254 -0.98 11.28 1.92
N PRO A 255 -1.53 11.21 3.14
CA PRO A 255 -0.80 10.68 4.28
C PRO A 255 -0.77 9.15 4.21
N VAL A 256 0.38 8.57 4.54
CA VAL A 256 0.60 7.13 4.68
C VAL A 256 0.86 6.84 6.15
N VAL A 257 0.10 5.94 6.75
CA VAL A 257 0.24 5.59 8.18
C VAL A 257 0.95 4.25 8.34
N TRP A 258 1.83 4.17 9.32
CA TRP A 258 2.69 3.02 9.52
C TRP A 258 3.15 2.83 10.97
N SER A 259 3.70 1.66 11.27
CA SER A 259 4.36 1.35 12.56
C SER A 259 5.54 0.41 12.32
N TYR A 260 6.50 0.42 13.23
CA TYR A 260 7.57 -0.61 13.27
C TYR A 260 7.08 -1.95 13.82
N ARG A 261 5.97 -1.94 14.57
CA ARG A 261 5.45 -3.14 15.23
C ARG A 261 4.02 -3.38 14.83
N ILE A 262 3.70 -4.64 14.64
CA ILE A 262 2.36 -5.12 14.39
C ILE A 262 1.78 -5.57 15.72
N ASP A 263 0.73 -4.90 16.17
CA ASP A 263 0.07 -5.18 17.44
C ASP A 263 -1.44 -4.95 17.33
N LYS A 264 -2.21 -5.69 18.14
CA LYS A 264 -3.63 -5.43 18.41
C LYS A 264 -4.48 -5.28 17.14
N LEU A 265 -4.36 -6.22 16.20
CA LEU A 265 -5.14 -6.19 14.96
C LEU A 265 -6.56 -6.72 15.15
N THR A 266 -6.86 -7.33 16.29
CA THR A 266 -8.13 -8.01 16.53
C THR A 266 -8.82 -7.56 17.82
N ALA A 267 -10.13 -7.70 17.82
CA ALA A 267 -10.99 -7.62 19.01
C ALA A 267 -12.24 -8.49 18.76
N PRO A 268 -13.07 -8.77 19.76
CA PRO A 268 -14.28 -9.56 19.55
C PRO A 268 -15.14 -9.03 18.40
N GLY A 269 -15.34 -9.87 17.36
CA GLY A 269 -16.09 -9.52 16.14
C GLY A 269 -15.38 -8.59 15.16
N ARG A 270 -14.10 -8.23 15.37
CA ARG A 270 -13.38 -7.27 14.53
C ARG A 270 -11.97 -7.75 14.16
N VAL A 271 -11.59 -7.52 12.89
CA VAL A 271 -10.23 -7.74 12.36
C VAL A 271 -9.81 -6.50 11.58
N VAL A 272 -8.63 -5.95 11.88
CA VAL A 272 -8.07 -4.79 11.17
C VAL A 272 -7.03 -5.28 10.16
N ILE A 273 -7.13 -4.83 8.91
CA ILE A 273 -6.28 -5.25 7.79
C ILE A 273 -5.69 -4.05 7.04
N GLY A 274 -4.56 -4.26 6.38
CA GLY A 274 -3.90 -3.25 5.55
C GLY A 274 -3.44 -2.02 6.33
N GLU A 275 -3.47 -0.88 5.67
CA GLU A 275 -2.97 0.39 6.22
C GLU A 275 -3.76 0.85 7.45
N ALA A 276 -5.05 0.48 7.60
CA ALA A 276 -5.81 0.71 8.81
C ALA A 276 -5.15 0.03 10.03
N GLY A 277 -4.50 -1.12 9.83
CA GLY A 277 -3.67 -1.84 10.80
C GLY A 277 -2.21 -1.38 10.86
N LEU A 278 -1.87 -0.23 10.29
CA LEU A 278 -0.51 0.33 10.19
C LEU A 278 0.47 -0.59 9.43
N MET A 279 -0.07 -1.45 8.56
CA MET A 279 0.71 -2.40 7.77
C MET A 279 1.16 -1.78 6.45
N THR A 280 1.96 -0.72 6.55
CA THR A 280 2.68 -0.10 5.43
C THR A 280 4.17 -0.16 5.75
N HIS A 281 4.98 -0.46 4.75
CA HIS A 281 6.42 -0.61 4.94
C HIS A 281 7.07 0.73 5.32
N PRO A 282 7.79 0.81 6.46
CA PRO A 282 8.25 2.08 7.03
C PRO A 282 9.29 2.84 6.21
N ALA A 283 10.01 2.19 5.31
CA ALA A 283 11.03 2.82 4.48
C ALA A 283 10.56 3.12 3.06
N THR A 284 9.76 2.22 2.47
CA THR A 284 9.34 2.35 1.07
C THR A 284 7.95 2.94 0.89
N ALA A 285 7.19 3.11 1.98
CA ALA A 285 5.79 3.48 1.95
C ALA A 285 4.91 2.53 1.11
N GLU A 286 5.42 1.32 0.79
CA GLU A 286 4.64 0.29 0.11
C GLU A 286 3.53 -0.21 1.04
N GLY A 287 2.29 -0.27 0.52
CA GLY A 287 1.13 -0.74 1.26
C GLY A 287 0.21 -1.66 0.46
N ILE A 288 0.41 -1.78 -0.87
CA ILE A 288 -0.46 -2.60 -1.73
C ILE A 288 -0.28 -4.09 -1.42
N TYR A 289 0.96 -4.59 -1.43
CA TYR A 289 1.26 -5.98 -1.06
C TYR A 289 0.80 -6.31 0.35
N GLN A 290 1.20 -5.49 1.33
CA GLN A 290 0.86 -5.70 2.74
C GLN A 290 -0.66 -5.67 2.95
N GLY A 291 -1.35 -4.77 2.24
CA GLY A 291 -2.80 -4.68 2.26
C GLY A 291 -3.46 -5.96 1.76
N MET A 292 -3.13 -6.39 0.55
CA MET A 292 -3.71 -7.60 -0.03
C MET A 292 -3.39 -8.84 0.82
N ARG A 293 -2.13 -9.03 1.19
CA ARG A 293 -1.70 -10.21 1.97
C ARG A 293 -2.36 -10.26 3.35
N SER A 294 -2.40 -9.14 4.10
CA SER A 294 -3.10 -9.11 5.39
C SER A 294 -4.60 -9.30 5.25
N GLY A 295 -5.19 -8.80 4.16
CA GLY A 295 -6.59 -9.04 3.81
C GLY A 295 -6.90 -10.53 3.68
N MET A 296 -6.08 -11.27 2.93
CA MET A 296 -6.23 -12.72 2.78
C MET A 296 -6.05 -13.47 4.11
N LEU A 297 -5.03 -13.10 4.90
CA LEU A 297 -4.80 -13.70 6.23
C LEU A 297 -5.97 -13.46 7.19
N GLY A 298 -6.55 -12.26 7.17
CA GLY A 298 -7.74 -11.90 7.95
C GLY A 298 -8.97 -12.69 7.49
N ALA A 299 -9.12 -12.88 6.19
CA ALA A 299 -10.18 -13.68 5.59
C ALA A 299 -10.10 -15.17 6.02
N GLU A 300 -8.90 -15.76 5.99
CA GLU A 300 -8.65 -17.12 6.48
C GLU A 300 -9.09 -17.28 7.94
N ALA A 301 -8.65 -16.36 8.81
CA ALA A 301 -8.98 -16.44 10.24
C ALA A 301 -10.50 -16.38 10.48
N VAL A 302 -11.19 -15.47 9.79
CA VAL A 302 -12.65 -15.36 9.92
C VAL A 302 -13.37 -16.59 9.34
N ALA A 303 -12.92 -17.11 8.20
CA ALA A 303 -13.49 -18.33 7.60
C ALA A 303 -13.29 -19.56 8.51
N ASP A 304 -12.15 -19.67 9.19
CA ASP A 304 -11.90 -20.76 10.15
C ASP A 304 -12.89 -20.73 11.32
N VAL A 305 -13.22 -19.54 11.83
CA VAL A 305 -14.22 -19.40 12.90
C VAL A 305 -15.62 -19.68 12.38
N LEU A 306 -15.99 -19.13 11.21
CA LEU A 306 -17.34 -19.29 10.67
C LEU A 306 -17.66 -20.75 10.32
N SER A 307 -16.65 -21.52 9.90
CA SER A 307 -16.78 -22.96 9.63
C SER A 307 -16.63 -23.86 10.86
N GLY A 308 -16.35 -23.31 12.04
CA GLY A 308 -16.11 -24.10 13.26
C GLY A 308 -14.77 -24.83 13.30
N ARG A 309 -13.86 -24.58 12.38
CA ARG A 309 -12.53 -25.23 12.36
C ARG A 309 -11.64 -24.76 13.52
N ARG A 310 -11.84 -23.53 13.99
CA ARG A 310 -11.11 -22.95 15.13
C ARG A 310 -12.02 -22.11 16.00
N SER A 311 -11.69 -21.99 17.26
CA SER A 311 -12.27 -20.97 18.13
C SER A 311 -11.85 -19.56 17.67
N GLU A 312 -12.63 -18.55 18.02
CA GLU A 312 -12.30 -17.15 17.67
C GLU A 312 -10.93 -16.75 18.26
N ALA A 313 -10.66 -17.10 19.51
CA ALA A 313 -9.41 -16.76 20.17
C ALA A 313 -8.18 -17.34 19.43
N GLU A 314 -8.25 -18.61 19.04
CA GLU A 314 -7.18 -19.28 18.28
C GLU A 314 -6.99 -18.66 16.88
N ALA A 315 -8.08 -18.42 16.16
CA ALA A 315 -8.03 -17.87 14.82
C ALA A 315 -7.46 -16.44 14.81
N MET A 316 -7.87 -15.60 15.75
CA MET A 316 -7.39 -14.21 15.87
C MET A 316 -5.92 -14.17 16.29
N ALA A 317 -5.51 -15.00 17.26
CA ALA A 317 -4.10 -15.14 17.64
C ALA A 317 -3.22 -15.65 16.46
N SER A 318 -3.75 -16.61 15.69
CA SER A 318 -3.08 -17.10 14.47
C SER A 318 -2.92 -16.01 13.42
N TYR A 319 -3.93 -15.18 13.18
CA TYR A 319 -3.88 -14.06 12.27
C TYR A 319 -2.76 -13.06 12.64
N GLU A 320 -2.75 -12.61 13.90
CA GLU A 320 -1.72 -11.68 14.38
C GLU A 320 -0.31 -12.28 14.29
N LYS A 321 -0.17 -13.57 14.64
CA LYS A 321 1.11 -14.28 14.51
C LYS A 321 1.57 -14.38 13.05
N LYS A 322 0.66 -14.70 12.12
CA LYS A 322 0.95 -14.75 10.68
C LYS A 322 1.37 -13.38 10.16
N CYS A 323 0.66 -12.29 10.51
CA CYS A 323 1.04 -10.93 10.14
C CYS A 323 2.44 -10.57 10.68
N LYS A 324 2.72 -10.84 11.96
CA LYS A 324 4.05 -10.62 12.54
C LYS A 324 5.13 -11.41 11.78
N ARG A 325 4.91 -12.69 11.51
CA ARG A 325 5.86 -13.52 10.77
C ARG A 325 6.13 -13.02 9.36
N THR A 326 5.09 -12.49 8.69
CA THR A 326 5.17 -12.05 7.29
C THR A 326 5.86 -10.70 7.16
N PHE A 327 5.59 -9.73 8.06
CA PHE A 327 5.97 -8.34 7.85
C PHE A 327 6.99 -7.79 8.88
N GLN A 328 7.02 -8.31 10.11
CA GLN A 328 7.72 -7.67 11.24
C GLN A 328 9.22 -7.50 10.99
N LEU A 329 9.89 -8.54 10.45
CA LEU A 329 11.34 -8.47 10.19
C LEU A 329 11.65 -7.42 9.12
N SER A 330 10.87 -7.38 8.04
CA SER A 330 11.02 -6.38 6.98
C SER A 330 10.78 -4.96 7.50
N PHE A 331 9.80 -4.76 8.38
CA PHE A 331 9.52 -3.44 8.99
C PHE A 331 10.65 -2.98 9.90
N LEU A 332 11.24 -3.89 10.68
CA LEU A 332 12.40 -3.57 11.52
C LEU A 332 13.62 -3.22 10.66
N ALA A 333 13.87 -3.99 9.59
CA ALA A 333 14.93 -3.71 8.62
C ALA A 333 14.72 -2.35 7.94
N GLY A 334 13.48 -2.01 7.55
CA GLY A 334 13.11 -0.69 7.06
C GLY A 334 13.41 0.42 8.06
N GLY A 335 13.22 0.17 9.35
CA GLY A 335 13.60 1.10 10.42
C GLY A 335 15.11 1.37 10.50
N VAL A 336 15.92 0.33 10.32
CA VAL A 336 17.38 0.46 10.23
C VAL A 336 17.77 1.24 8.98
N PHE A 337 17.21 0.87 7.82
CA PHE A 337 17.46 1.56 6.55
C PHE A 337 17.19 3.06 6.63
N ARG A 338 16.08 3.47 7.24
CA ARG A 338 15.75 4.90 7.45
C ARG A 338 16.80 5.64 8.29
N ARG A 339 17.46 4.96 9.24
CA ARG A 339 18.58 5.56 9.99
C ARG A 339 19.81 5.71 9.11
N LEU A 340 20.11 4.71 8.28
CA LEU A 340 21.24 4.75 7.34
C LEU A 340 21.08 5.85 6.30
N VAL A 341 19.87 6.10 5.79
CA VAL A 341 19.59 7.19 4.84
C VAL A 341 19.98 8.57 5.39
N ARG A 342 19.89 8.77 6.71
CA ARG A 342 20.30 10.03 7.39
C ARG A 342 21.81 10.18 7.56
N THR A 343 22.58 9.21 7.13
CA THR A 343 24.05 9.20 7.15
C THR A 343 24.60 9.10 5.73
N ASP A 344 25.91 9.14 5.58
CA ASP A 344 26.57 8.96 4.28
C ASP A 344 26.70 7.47 3.89
N ALA A 345 26.05 6.56 4.63
CA ALA A 345 26.14 5.14 4.40
C ALA A 345 25.64 4.72 3.00
N LEU A 346 24.56 5.35 2.48
CA LEU A 346 24.08 5.10 1.13
C LEU A 346 25.10 5.53 0.07
N ASP A 347 25.75 6.67 0.25
CA ASP A 347 26.80 7.16 -0.65
C ASP A 347 27.99 6.20 -0.67
N TRP A 348 28.33 5.68 0.50
CA TRP A 348 29.39 4.69 0.65
C TRP A 348 29.02 3.37 -0.01
N MET A 349 27.80 2.86 0.21
CA MET A 349 27.30 1.64 -0.42
C MET A 349 27.29 1.74 -1.94
N VAL A 350 26.80 2.85 -2.50
CA VAL A 350 26.75 3.05 -3.97
C VAL A 350 28.14 3.18 -4.57
N ARG A 351 29.15 3.66 -3.85
CA ARG A 351 30.56 3.69 -4.31
C ARG A 351 31.10 2.31 -4.68
N PHE A 352 30.55 1.25 -4.11
CA PHE A 352 30.97 -0.15 -4.33
C PHE A 352 29.96 -0.97 -5.12
N THR A 353 28.95 -0.34 -5.76
CA THR A 353 27.89 -1.05 -6.50
C THR A 353 28.38 -1.76 -7.76
N ASP A 354 29.59 -1.48 -8.25
CA ASP A 354 30.20 -2.25 -9.32
C ASP A 354 30.69 -3.65 -8.88
N ALA A 355 30.70 -3.92 -7.56
CA ALA A 355 31.00 -5.25 -7.03
C ALA A 355 29.77 -6.18 -7.16
N PRO A 356 29.89 -7.39 -7.75
CA PRO A 356 28.77 -8.33 -7.97
C PRO A 356 27.98 -8.69 -6.70
N LEU A 357 28.64 -8.71 -5.54
CA LEU A 357 28.04 -8.97 -4.24
C LEU A 357 27.09 -7.86 -3.79
N VAL A 358 27.40 -6.59 -4.09
CA VAL A 358 26.59 -5.44 -3.71
C VAL A 358 25.38 -5.32 -4.64
N GLN A 359 25.56 -5.62 -5.94
CA GLN A 359 24.44 -5.70 -6.89
C GLN A 359 23.42 -6.77 -6.47
N SER A 360 23.91 -7.96 -6.06
CA SER A 360 23.06 -9.04 -5.55
C SER A 360 22.35 -8.66 -4.24
N ALA A 361 23.01 -7.97 -3.32
CA ALA A 361 22.44 -7.54 -2.05
C ALA A 361 21.37 -6.44 -2.27
N THR A 362 21.65 -5.48 -3.17
CA THR A 362 20.70 -4.39 -3.50
C THR A 362 19.50 -4.93 -4.28
N ALA A 363 19.70 -5.84 -5.23
CA ALA A 363 18.62 -6.52 -5.94
C ALA A 363 17.73 -7.35 -4.99
N LYS A 364 18.35 -8.07 -4.02
CA LYS A 364 17.60 -8.79 -2.98
C LYS A 364 16.84 -7.87 -2.04
N LEU A 365 17.43 -6.75 -1.63
CA LEU A 365 16.77 -5.75 -0.80
C LEU A 365 15.55 -5.17 -1.54
N MET A 366 15.70 -4.88 -2.83
CA MET A 366 14.63 -4.37 -3.70
C MET A 366 13.52 -5.40 -3.94
N ALA A 367 13.87 -6.69 -4.08
CA ALA A 367 12.90 -7.78 -4.23
C ALA A 367 12.17 -8.10 -2.91
N GLN A 368 12.72 -7.70 -1.77
CA GLN A 368 12.12 -7.88 -0.45
C GLN A 368 11.33 -6.64 0.01
N MET A 369 11.55 -5.52 -0.64
CA MET A 369 10.80 -4.28 -0.48
C MET A 369 9.55 -4.29 -1.34
#